data_770f88b043981e38c6c6603633fa0a60
#
_entry.id   770f88b043981e38c6c6603633fa0a60
#
_cell.length_a   1.000
_cell.length_b   1.000
_cell.length_c   1.000
_cell.angle_alpha   90.00
_cell.angle_beta   90.00
_cell.angle_gamma   90.00
#
_symmetry.space_group_name_H-M   'P 1'
#
loop_
_entity.id
_entity.type
_entity.pdbx_description
1 polymer ?
#
loop_
_entity_poly.entity_id
_entity_poly.type
_entity_poly.pdbx_seq_one_letter_code
_entity_poly.pdbx_strand_id
1 'polypeptide(L)'
;MKLISWNVNGIRAADKKGFFTFFQKEKPDILCLQEIKATPEQLPPHLKNTPGYNIFINPAERKGYSGVATYAKLKPTNIKKGFGIEKFDSEGRILITEYQDFTLFNIYFPNGKKNQERLNHKLDFYDTFLGYADNLKAEGKNIVACGDFNTAHKEIDLARPRENEKISGFLPIERAWIDTFVDHGYIDTFRNFNKKPEQYSWWDMKTNARERNVGWRIDYFFVNKEFIKHVKNAFIMQDIIGSDHCPVGIELEV
;
A
#
# COMPACT_ATOMS: atom_id res chain seq x y z
N MET A 1 7.94 -13.43 -10.29
CA MET A 1 8.40 -12.26 -9.50
C MET A 1 7.46 -12.09 -8.31
N LYS A 2 7.98 -11.91 -7.07
CA LYS A 2 7.18 -11.75 -5.84
C LYS A 2 7.24 -10.31 -5.37
N LEU A 3 6.07 -9.65 -5.30
CA LEU A 3 5.91 -8.30 -4.77
C LEU A 3 5.19 -8.36 -3.43
N ILE A 4 5.71 -7.64 -2.43
CA ILE A 4 5.09 -7.52 -1.11
C ILE A 4 4.91 -6.03 -0.76
N SER A 5 3.78 -5.69 -0.18
CA SER A 5 3.47 -4.37 0.37
C SER A 5 3.15 -4.49 1.86
N TRP A 6 3.71 -3.60 2.68
CA TRP A 6 3.48 -3.60 4.12
C TRP A 6 3.54 -2.19 4.72
N ASN A 7 2.43 -1.75 5.30
CA ASN A 7 2.46 -0.59 6.20
C ASN A 7 3.11 -1.02 7.53
N VAL A 8 4.29 -0.52 7.79
CA VAL A 8 5.12 -0.93 8.95
C VAL A 8 4.89 -0.06 10.19
N ASN A 9 4.07 0.98 10.10
CA ASN A 9 3.76 1.91 11.20
C ASN A 9 5.01 2.38 11.97
N GLY A 10 6.08 2.67 11.22
CA GLY A 10 7.40 3.06 11.71
C GLY A 10 8.43 1.94 11.56
N ILE A 11 9.26 2.05 10.52
CA ILE A 11 10.23 1.01 10.15
C ILE A 11 11.21 0.63 11.28
N ARG A 12 11.64 1.61 12.08
CA ARG A 12 12.55 1.36 13.21
C ARG A 12 11.88 0.57 14.34
N ALA A 13 10.58 0.76 14.54
CA ALA A 13 9.81 0.01 15.53
C ALA A 13 9.49 -1.40 15.01
N ALA A 14 9.13 -1.53 13.74
CA ALA A 14 8.89 -2.81 13.09
C ALA A 14 10.16 -3.67 13.04
N ASP A 15 11.32 -3.05 12.79
CA ASP A 15 12.61 -3.74 12.78
C ASP A 15 12.92 -4.43 14.12
N LYS A 16 12.71 -3.74 15.24
CA LYS A 16 12.83 -4.31 16.58
C LYS A 16 11.86 -5.48 16.87
N LYS A 17 10.80 -5.60 16.05
CA LYS A 17 9.76 -6.65 16.16
C LYS A 17 9.89 -7.73 15.08
N GLY A 18 11.06 -7.81 14.40
CA GLY A 18 11.36 -8.90 13.47
C GLY A 18 11.15 -8.60 11.99
N PHE A 19 10.94 -7.32 11.60
CA PHE A 19 10.80 -6.93 10.20
C PHE A 19 11.96 -7.44 9.32
N PHE A 20 13.21 -7.26 9.76
CA PHE A 20 14.35 -7.69 8.95
C PHE A 20 14.44 -9.21 8.80
N THR A 21 14.11 -9.97 9.84
CA THR A 21 14.01 -11.44 9.80
C THR A 21 12.96 -11.89 8.78
N PHE A 22 11.78 -11.25 8.79
CA PHE A 22 10.73 -11.46 7.78
C PHE A 22 11.27 -11.17 6.37
N PHE A 23 11.90 -10.02 6.18
CA PHE A 23 12.41 -9.59 4.88
C PHE A 23 13.47 -10.58 4.33
N GLN A 24 14.39 -11.05 5.19
CA GLN A 24 15.41 -12.04 4.84
C GLN A 24 14.82 -13.42 4.51
N LYS A 25 13.72 -13.81 5.18
CA LYS A 25 13.02 -15.08 4.94
C LYS A 25 12.26 -15.05 3.61
N GLU A 26 11.46 -14.01 3.40
CA GLU A 26 10.56 -13.90 2.25
C GLU A 26 11.29 -13.57 0.95
N LYS A 27 12.38 -12.82 1.02
CA LYS A 27 13.22 -12.40 -0.12
C LYS A 27 12.42 -11.92 -1.33
N PRO A 28 11.42 -11.03 -1.16
CA PRO A 28 10.62 -10.57 -2.28
C PRO A 28 11.50 -9.93 -3.35
N ASP A 29 11.04 -9.92 -4.60
CA ASP A 29 11.76 -9.22 -5.66
C ASP A 29 11.58 -7.71 -5.52
N ILE A 30 10.40 -7.29 -5.03
CA ILE A 30 10.11 -5.91 -4.65
C ILE A 30 9.35 -5.89 -3.31
N LEU A 31 9.80 -5.05 -2.38
CA LEU A 31 9.14 -4.78 -1.11
C LEU A 31 8.78 -3.30 -1.01
N CYS A 32 7.49 -3.02 -0.95
CA CYS A 32 6.92 -1.68 -0.78
C CYS A 32 6.52 -1.46 0.67
N LEU A 33 7.00 -0.39 1.28
CA LEU A 33 6.71 -0.05 2.67
C LEU A 33 5.99 1.28 2.75
N GLN A 34 4.99 1.36 3.62
CA GLN A 34 4.27 2.59 3.94
C GLN A 34 4.46 2.92 5.42
N GLU A 35 4.24 4.18 5.76
CA GLU A 35 4.46 4.72 7.12
C GLU A 35 5.83 4.39 7.70
N ILE A 36 6.89 4.59 6.92
CA ILE A 36 8.26 4.32 7.41
C ILE A 36 8.66 5.24 8.56
N LYS A 37 8.09 6.46 8.64
CA LYS A 37 8.32 7.45 9.72
C LYS A 37 9.81 7.71 10.00
N ALA A 38 10.62 7.67 8.95
CA ALA A 38 12.07 7.83 9.02
C ALA A 38 12.61 8.50 7.76
N THR A 39 13.65 9.30 7.92
CA THR A 39 14.49 9.77 6.81
C THR A 39 15.56 8.71 6.48
N PRO A 40 16.23 8.81 5.32
CA PRO A 40 17.33 7.88 4.98
C PRO A 40 18.44 7.80 6.05
N GLU A 41 18.73 8.92 6.71
CA GLU A 41 19.77 9.02 7.76
C GLU A 41 19.36 8.27 9.05
N GLN A 42 18.05 8.17 9.29
CA GLN A 42 17.47 7.54 10.49
C GLN A 42 17.30 6.02 10.36
N LEU A 43 17.51 5.46 9.15
CA LEU A 43 17.44 4.02 8.96
C LEU A 43 18.61 3.31 9.63
N PRO A 44 18.37 2.15 10.28
CA PRO A 44 19.43 1.25 10.70
C PRO A 44 20.35 0.85 9.53
N PRO A 45 21.67 0.68 9.77
CA PRO A 45 22.63 0.39 8.70
C PRO A 45 22.28 -0.82 7.83
N HIS A 46 21.75 -1.90 8.40
CA HIS A 46 21.36 -3.12 7.68
C HIS A 46 20.11 -2.91 6.82
N LEU A 47 19.22 -1.98 7.16
CA LEU A 47 18.08 -1.60 6.34
C LEU A 47 18.47 -0.58 5.27
N LYS A 48 19.48 0.25 5.54
CA LYS A 48 19.99 1.23 4.58
C LYS A 48 20.84 0.58 3.48
N ASN A 49 21.53 -0.53 3.79
CA ASN A 49 22.42 -1.24 2.88
C ASN A 49 22.06 -2.73 2.85
N THR A 50 20.83 -3.04 2.46
CA THR A 50 20.38 -4.44 2.34
C THR A 50 21.03 -5.09 1.10
N PRO A 51 21.85 -6.13 1.26
CA PRO A 51 22.54 -6.76 0.12
C PRO A 51 21.56 -7.28 -0.93
N GLY A 52 21.85 -6.99 -2.20
CA GLY A 52 21.04 -7.42 -3.34
C GLY A 52 19.79 -6.57 -3.61
N TYR A 53 19.61 -5.45 -2.87
CA TYR A 53 18.47 -4.55 -3.09
C TYR A 53 18.92 -3.12 -3.36
N ASN A 54 18.26 -2.49 -4.34
CA ASN A 54 18.26 -1.04 -4.51
C ASN A 54 17.17 -0.47 -3.61
N ILE A 55 17.45 0.64 -2.92
CA ILE A 55 16.56 1.22 -1.92
C ILE A 55 16.17 2.63 -2.34
N PHE A 56 14.88 2.88 -2.45
CA PHE A 56 14.31 4.16 -2.81
C PHE A 56 13.39 4.63 -1.70
N ILE A 57 13.55 5.89 -1.27
CA ILE A 57 12.82 6.43 -0.11
C ILE A 57 12.24 7.78 -0.49
N ASN A 58 10.98 7.96 -0.15
CA ASN A 58 10.28 9.25 -0.17
C ASN A 58 9.78 9.56 1.24
N PRO A 59 10.56 10.24 2.09
CA PRO A 59 10.15 10.63 3.43
C PRO A 59 9.20 11.83 3.37
N ALA A 60 8.36 11.99 4.40
CA ALA A 60 7.66 13.25 4.59
C ALA A 60 8.63 14.35 5.07
N GLU A 61 8.32 15.61 4.78
CA GLU A 61 9.04 16.75 5.33
C GLU A 61 8.93 16.80 6.85
N ARG A 62 7.75 16.48 7.37
CA ARG A 62 7.52 16.36 8.81
C ARG A 62 8.19 15.10 9.35
N LYS A 63 9.17 15.28 10.23
CA LYS A 63 9.89 14.17 10.89
C LYS A 63 8.96 13.24 11.67
N GLY A 64 9.19 11.94 11.53
CA GLY A 64 8.44 10.91 12.25
C GLY A 64 7.00 10.71 11.78
N TYR A 65 6.67 11.16 10.58
CA TYR A 65 5.35 11.09 9.98
C TYR A 65 5.42 10.45 8.59
N SER A 66 4.38 9.68 8.20
CA SER A 66 4.21 9.15 6.83
C SER A 66 5.49 8.54 6.22
N GLY A 67 5.74 8.79 4.94
CA GLY A 67 6.88 8.32 4.18
C GLY A 67 6.72 6.90 3.65
N VAL A 68 7.22 6.67 2.44
CA VAL A 68 7.22 5.36 1.78
C VAL A 68 8.64 4.95 1.35
N ALA A 69 8.89 3.64 1.26
CA ALA A 69 10.15 3.10 0.76
C ALA A 69 9.91 1.88 -0.13
N THR A 70 10.73 1.72 -1.15
CA THR A 70 10.73 0.54 -2.02
C THR A 70 12.12 -0.07 -2.05
N TYR A 71 12.20 -1.36 -1.71
CA TYR A 71 13.38 -2.20 -1.87
C TYR A 71 13.16 -3.06 -3.10
N ALA A 72 14.06 -3.03 -4.07
CA ALA A 72 13.91 -3.78 -5.31
C ALA A 72 15.22 -4.45 -5.70
N LYS A 73 15.18 -5.75 -6.03
CA LYS A 73 16.33 -6.46 -6.63
C LYS A 73 16.62 -5.92 -8.02
N LEU A 74 15.58 -5.68 -8.80
CA LEU A 74 15.70 -5.06 -10.12
C LEU A 74 15.84 -3.55 -9.98
N LYS A 75 16.75 -2.97 -10.76
CA LYS A 75 16.87 -1.52 -10.85
C LYS A 75 15.76 -0.98 -11.75
N PRO A 76 14.92 -0.07 -11.28
CA PRO A 76 13.91 0.58 -12.12
C PRO A 76 14.57 1.46 -13.20
N THR A 77 13.93 1.62 -14.33
CA THR A 77 14.35 2.49 -15.43
C THR A 77 14.10 3.96 -15.11
N ASN A 78 13.08 4.25 -14.29
CA ASN A 78 12.76 5.59 -13.84
C ASN A 78 12.19 5.56 -12.42
N ILE A 79 12.36 6.67 -11.68
CA ILE A 79 11.87 6.84 -10.31
C ILE A 79 11.30 8.23 -10.17
N LYS A 80 10.07 8.32 -9.67
CA LYS A 80 9.43 9.59 -9.36
C LYS A 80 8.88 9.59 -7.94
N LYS A 81 9.08 10.68 -7.22
CA LYS A 81 8.55 10.91 -5.87
C LYS A 81 7.37 11.87 -5.97
N GLY A 82 6.19 11.41 -5.55
CA GLY A 82 4.97 12.21 -5.59
C GLY A 82 4.37 12.40 -6.99
N PHE A 83 3.39 13.28 -7.05
CA PHE A 83 2.69 13.66 -8.29
C PHE A 83 3.26 14.93 -8.95
N GLY A 84 4.11 15.69 -8.28
CA GLY A 84 4.49 17.05 -8.64
C GLY A 84 3.51 18.09 -8.10
N ILE A 85 2.77 17.76 -7.04
CA ILE A 85 1.78 18.62 -6.37
C ILE A 85 2.16 18.75 -4.90
N GLU A 86 2.65 19.93 -4.50
CA GLU A 86 3.24 20.19 -3.18
C GLU A 86 2.34 19.76 -2.00
N LYS A 87 1.03 20.07 -2.08
CA LYS A 87 0.06 19.71 -1.02
C LYS A 87 -0.03 18.21 -0.72
N PHE A 88 0.40 17.36 -1.67
CA PHE A 88 0.45 15.90 -1.51
C PHE A 88 1.87 15.39 -1.29
N ASP A 89 2.82 15.99 -1.99
CA ASP A 89 4.19 15.49 -2.06
C ASP A 89 4.98 15.74 -0.77
N SER A 90 4.66 16.84 -0.05
CA SER A 90 5.23 17.15 1.28
C SER A 90 5.02 16.05 2.34
N GLU A 91 3.99 15.20 2.17
CA GLU A 91 3.74 14.09 3.08
C GLU A 91 4.48 12.78 2.71
N GLY A 92 5.21 12.75 1.58
CA GLY A 92 6.03 11.61 1.18
C GLY A 92 5.23 10.31 0.98
N ARG A 93 4.02 10.40 0.40
CA ARG A 93 3.05 9.30 0.35
C ARG A 93 3.16 8.40 -0.86
N ILE A 94 3.91 8.81 -1.88
CA ILE A 94 4.00 8.10 -3.15
C ILE A 94 5.43 7.95 -3.60
N LEU A 95 5.75 6.74 -4.05
CA LEU A 95 6.96 6.43 -4.78
C LEU A 95 6.58 5.63 -6.01
N ILE A 96 6.90 6.15 -7.19
CA ILE A 96 6.64 5.51 -8.47
C ILE A 96 7.96 4.97 -9.00
N THR A 97 7.98 3.69 -9.35
CA THR A 97 9.14 3.04 -9.98
C THR A 97 8.71 2.37 -11.28
N GLU A 98 9.38 2.70 -12.37
CA GLU A 98 9.10 2.12 -13.68
C GLU A 98 10.05 0.95 -13.94
N TYR A 99 9.49 -0.15 -14.39
CA TYR A 99 10.20 -1.35 -14.83
C TYR A 99 9.87 -1.59 -16.31
N GLN A 100 10.54 -2.57 -16.94
CA GLN A 100 10.32 -2.86 -18.35
C GLN A 100 8.86 -3.21 -18.65
N ASP A 101 8.20 -3.98 -17.79
CA ASP A 101 6.89 -4.57 -18.05
C ASP A 101 5.74 -3.83 -17.34
N PHE A 102 6.02 -3.01 -16.32
CA PHE A 102 5.01 -2.31 -15.53
C PHE A 102 5.56 -1.08 -14.79
N THR A 103 4.66 -0.19 -14.44
CA THR A 103 4.89 0.95 -13.54
C THR A 103 4.27 0.62 -12.18
N LEU A 104 5.09 0.64 -11.13
CA LEU A 104 4.69 0.34 -9.76
C LEU A 104 4.49 1.62 -8.96
N PHE A 105 3.31 1.76 -8.38
CA PHE A 105 2.97 2.77 -7.39
C PHE A 105 3.00 2.15 -6.00
N ASN A 106 3.92 2.60 -5.16
CA ASN A 106 3.91 2.36 -3.72
C ASN A 106 3.26 3.55 -3.04
N ILE A 107 2.06 3.36 -2.45
CA ILE A 107 1.22 4.46 -1.98
C ILE A 107 0.78 4.26 -0.54
N TYR A 108 0.83 5.35 0.22
CA TYR A 108 0.17 5.50 1.51
C TYR A 108 -0.92 6.56 1.42
N PHE A 109 -2.14 6.15 1.15
CA PHE A 109 -3.27 7.07 1.03
C PHE A 109 -3.56 7.78 2.36
N PRO A 110 -3.97 9.07 2.33
CA PRO A 110 -4.32 9.79 3.54
C PRO A 110 -5.45 9.14 4.34
N ASN A 111 -5.39 9.23 5.67
CA ASN A 111 -6.49 8.86 6.54
C ASN A 111 -7.44 10.06 6.74
N GLY A 112 -8.74 9.84 6.64
CA GLY A 112 -9.77 10.89 6.74
C GLY A 112 -10.40 11.07 8.13
N LYS A 113 -9.97 10.28 9.14
CA LYS A 113 -10.66 10.23 10.45
C LYS A 113 -10.61 11.52 11.26
N LYS A 114 -9.64 12.41 11.03
CA LYS A 114 -9.38 13.55 11.93
C LYS A 114 -10.48 14.61 11.87
N ASN A 115 -10.89 15.01 10.68
CA ASN A 115 -11.91 16.04 10.43
C ASN A 115 -12.32 16.06 8.95
N GLN A 116 -13.29 16.90 8.59
CA GLN A 116 -13.78 17.03 7.21
C GLN A 116 -12.70 17.51 6.23
N GLU A 117 -11.82 18.42 6.64
CA GLU A 117 -10.70 18.89 5.82
C GLU A 117 -9.78 17.74 5.42
N ARG A 118 -9.48 16.85 6.37
CA ARG A 118 -8.63 15.69 6.12
C ARG A 118 -9.32 14.64 5.25
N LEU A 119 -10.63 14.49 5.37
CA LEU A 119 -11.42 13.65 4.46
C LEU A 119 -11.40 14.21 3.04
N ASN A 120 -11.63 15.51 2.88
CA ASN A 120 -11.56 16.17 1.57
C ASN A 120 -10.17 16.01 0.94
N HIS A 121 -9.10 16.23 1.73
CA HIS A 121 -7.72 15.99 1.27
C HIS A 121 -7.49 14.54 0.79
N LYS A 122 -8.08 13.55 1.47
CA LYS A 122 -8.02 12.14 1.05
C LYS A 122 -8.73 11.93 -0.28
N LEU A 123 -9.92 12.48 -0.47
CA LEU A 123 -10.68 12.35 -1.71
C LEU A 123 -9.97 13.04 -2.88
N ASP A 124 -9.45 14.26 -2.67
CA ASP A 124 -8.63 14.96 -3.67
C ASP A 124 -7.38 14.15 -4.06
N PHE A 125 -6.74 13.50 -3.08
CA PHE A 125 -5.58 12.65 -3.32
C PHE A 125 -5.97 11.42 -4.15
N TYR A 126 -7.10 10.80 -3.86
CA TYR A 126 -7.66 9.69 -4.60
C TYR A 126 -7.89 10.04 -6.07
N ASP A 127 -8.56 11.17 -6.35
CA ASP A 127 -8.87 11.60 -7.71
C ASP A 127 -7.60 11.97 -8.48
N THR A 128 -6.64 12.59 -7.79
CA THR A 128 -5.31 12.90 -8.37
C THR A 128 -4.56 11.63 -8.76
N PHE A 129 -4.57 10.62 -7.89
CA PHE A 129 -3.95 9.33 -8.18
C PHE A 129 -4.61 8.63 -9.37
N LEU A 130 -5.95 8.58 -9.39
CA LEU A 130 -6.71 7.97 -10.50
C LEU A 130 -6.36 8.63 -11.83
N GLY A 131 -6.43 9.96 -11.91
CA GLY A 131 -6.08 10.70 -13.14
C GLY A 131 -4.64 10.47 -13.57
N TYR A 132 -3.70 10.41 -12.62
CA TYR A 132 -2.29 10.13 -12.91
C TYR A 132 -2.09 8.71 -13.46
N ALA A 133 -2.71 7.70 -12.83
CA ALA A 133 -2.63 6.31 -13.25
C ALA A 133 -3.30 6.09 -14.63
N ASP A 134 -4.44 6.73 -14.88
CA ASP A 134 -5.15 6.65 -16.15
C ASP A 134 -4.36 7.28 -17.31
N ASN A 135 -3.68 8.40 -17.06
CA ASN A 135 -2.81 9.00 -18.08
C ASN A 135 -1.69 8.04 -18.49
N LEU A 136 -1.00 7.41 -17.53
CA LEU A 136 0.03 6.41 -17.83
C LEU A 136 -0.54 5.17 -18.54
N LYS A 137 -1.74 4.74 -18.13
CA LYS A 137 -2.43 3.62 -18.80
C LYS A 137 -2.78 3.98 -20.24
N ALA A 138 -3.21 5.21 -20.52
CA ALA A 138 -3.48 5.71 -21.87
C ALA A 138 -2.21 5.78 -22.74
N GLU A 139 -1.04 5.97 -22.13
CA GLU A 139 0.27 5.88 -22.79
C GLU A 139 0.73 4.42 -23.02
N GLY A 140 -0.11 3.43 -22.70
CA GLY A 140 0.19 2.00 -22.89
C GLY A 140 1.00 1.37 -21.76
N LYS A 141 1.17 2.06 -20.60
CA LYS A 141 1.86 1.49 -19.45
C LYS A 141 0.96 0.51 -18.70
N ASN A 142 1.52 -0.60 -18.28
CA ASN A 142 0.88 -1.48 -17.31
C ASN A 142 1.03 -0.89 -15.91
N ILE A 143 -0.04 -0.85 -15.16
CA ILE A 143 -0.08 -0.24 -13.82
C ILE A 143 -0.20 -1.32 -12.76
N VAL A 144 0.68 -1.26 -11.76
CA VAL A 144 0.59 -2.00 -10.51
C VAL A 144 0.55 -0.98 -9.38
N ALA A 145 -0.55 -0.89 -8.65
CA ALA A 145 -0.70 0.02 -7.51
C ALA A 145 -0.81 -0.79 -6.22
N CYS A 146 0.05 -0.54 -5.26
CA CYS A 146 0.02 -1.21 -3.98
C CYS A 146 0.18 -0.25 -2.80
N GLY A 147 -0.29 -0.67 -1.64
CA GLY A 147 -0.12 0.04 -0.39
C GLY A 147 -1.36 0.07 0.47
N ASP A 148 -1.31 0.97 1.45
CA ASP A 148 -2.42 1.22 2.36
C ASP A 148 -3.37 2.29 1.77
N PHE A 149 -4.54 1.86 1.35
CA PHE A 149 -5.60 2.72 0.79
C PHE A 149 -6.43 3.40 1.89
N ASN A 150 -6.23 3.03 3.14
CA ASN A 150 -7.00 3.53 4.27
C ASN A 150 -8.53 3.40 4.10
N THR A 151 -9.00 2.45 3.26
CA THR A 151 -10.42 2.21 3.00
C THR A 151 -10.68 0.73 2.72
N ALA A 152 -11.63 0.14 3.42
CA ALA A 152 -12.20 -1.17 3.09
C ALA A 152 -13.29 -0.97 2.03
N HIS A 153 -13.26 -1.79 0.96
CA HIS A 153 -14.11 -1.58 -0.21
C HIS A 153 -15.54 -2.06 0.02
N LYS A 154 -15.72 -3.34 0.31
CA LYS A 154 -17.03 -3.98 0.47
C LYS A 154 -17.22 -4.48 1.91
N GLU A 155 -18.44 -4.89 2.26
CA GLU A 155 -18.75 -5.42 3.59
C GLU A 155 -17.91 -6.65 3.97
N ILE A 156 -17.53 -7.46 2.98
CA ILE A 156 -16.64 -8.61 3.18
C ILE A 156 -15.20 -8.20 3.60
N ASP A 157 -14.84 -6.92 3.43
CA ASP A 157 -13.48 -6.41 3.65
C ASP A 157 -13.26 -5.85 5.06
N LEU A 158 -14.26 -5.93 5.93
CA LEU A 158 -14.08 -5.58 7.34
C LEU A 158 -15.03 -6.36 8.24
N ALA A 159 -14.60 -6.52 9.49
CA ALA A 159 -15.49 -6.97 10.55
C ALA A 159 -16.50 -5.87 10.93
N ARG A 160 -17.73 -6.26 11.24
CA ARG A 160 -18.81 -5.37 11.73
C ARG A 160 -19.10 -4.20 10.78
N PRO A 161 -19.44 -4.43 9.51
CA PRO A 161 -19.63 -3.36 8.53
C PRO A 161 -20.69 -2.34 8.95
N ARG A 162 -21.83 -2.77 9.50
CA ARG A 162 -22.92 -1.87 9.93
C ARG A 162 -22.50 -0.87 11.01
N GLU A 163 -21.63 -1.28 11.93
CA GLU A 163 -21.12 -0.41 13.02
C GLU A 163 -20.14 0.64 12.48
N ASN A 164 -19.55 0.41 11.30
CA ASN A 164 -18.48 1.22 10.74
C ASN A 164 -18.89 2.09 9.53
N GLU A 165 -20.13 2.05 9.08
CA GLU A 165 -20.61 2.81 7.89
C GLU A 165 -20.40 4.33 7.99
N LYS A 166 -20.32 4.87 9.21
CA LYS A 166 -20.11 6.29 9.49
C LYS A 166 -18.67 6.63 9.88
N ILE A 167 -17.76 5.66 9.75
CA ILE A 167 -16.35 5.81 10.13
C ILE A 167 -15.49 5.95 8.87
N SER A 168 -14.62 6.97 8.81
CA SER A 168 -13.67 7.11 7.69
C SER A 168 -12.80 5.86 7.58
N GLY A 169 -12.64 5.41 6.35
CA GLY A 169 -12.13 4.10 5.98
C GLY A 169 -13.24 3.14 5.55
N PHE A 170 -14.54 3.48 5.82
CA PHE A 170 -15.68 2.75 5.30
C PHE A 170 -16.89 3.63 4.96
N LEU A 171 -16.69 4.95 4.86
CA LEU A 171 -17.74 5.87 4.43
C LEU A 171 -18.21 5.52 3.01
N PRO A 172 -19.51 5.70 2.70
CA PRO A 172 -20.04 5.46 1.36
C PRO A 172 -19.24 6.17 0.25
N ILE A 173 -18.82 7.42 0.49
CA ILE A 173 -18.06 8.21 -0.49
C ILE A 173 -16.65 7.63 -0.74
N GLU A 174 -15.98 7.10 0.29
CA GLU A 174 -14.67 6.47 0.15
C GLU A 174 -14.78 5.13 -0.61
N ARG A 175 -15.82 4.35 -0.32
CA ARG A 175 -16.12 3.08 -1.00
C ARG A 175 -16.50 3.30 -2.46
N ALA A 176 -17.34 4.31 -2.73
CA ALA A 176 -17.73 4.69 -4.09
C ALA A 176 -16.51 5.09 -4.94
N TRP A 177 -15.49 5.70 -4.34
CA TRP A 177 -14.27 5.98 -5.06
C TRP A 177 -13.54 4.69 -5.49
N ILE A 178 -13.48 3.66 -4.63
CA ILE A 178 -12.90 2.37 -5.03
C ILE A 178 -13.75 1.71 -6.13
N ASP A 179 -15.08 1.83 -6.09
CA ASP A 179 -15.95 1.41 -7.20
C ASP A 179 -15.56 2.12 -8.49
N THR A 180 -15.39 3.45 -8.47
CA THR A 180 -14.92 4.24 -9.61
C THR A 180 -13.56 3.74 -10.11
N PHE A 181 -12.61 3.47 -9.22
CA PHE A 181 -11.30 2.94 -9.59
C PHE A 181 -11.41 1.60 -10.32
N VAL A 182 -12.27 0.69 -9.84
CA VAL A 182 -12.56 -0.58 -10.50
C VAL A 182 -13.25 -0.37 -11.86
N ASP A 183 -14.21 0.56 -11.95
CA ASP A 183 -14.91 0.89 -13.21
C ASP A 183 -13.96 1.49 -14.27
N HIS A 184 -12.88 2.16 -13.84
CA HIS A 184 -11.79 2.60 -14.71
C HIS A 184 -10.87 1.44 -15.18
N GLY A 185 -11.21 0.20 -14.84
CA GLY A 185 -10.53 -1.00 -15.31
C GLY A 185 -9.34 -1.44 -14.45
N TYR A 186 -9.32 -1.06 -13.17
CA TYR A 186 -8.36 -1.60 -12.20
C TYR A 186 -8.96 -2.76 -11.43
N ILE A 187 -8.22 -3.83 -11.27
CA ILE A 187 -8.67 -5.08 -10.65
C ILE A 187 -8.02 -5.24 -9.28
N ASP A 188 -8.83 -5.40 -8.24
CA ASP A 188 -8.37 -5.86 -6.93
C ASP A 188 -7.87 -7.31 -7.05
N THR A 189 -6.56 -7.46 -7.04
CA THR A 189 -5.92 -8.75 -7.28
C THR A 189 -6.32 -9.79 -6.25
N PHE A 190 -6.38 -9.40 -4.96
CA PHE A 190 -6.76 -10.35 -3.91
C PHE A 190 -8.19 -10.86 -4.10
N ARG A 191 -9.16 -9.98 -4.36
CA ARG A 191 -10.55 -10.38 -4.59
C ARG A 191 -10.78 -11.07 -5.93
N ASN A 192 -9.85 -10.95 -6.88
CA ASN A 192 -9.86 -11.76 -8.09
C ASN A 192 -9.62 -13.26 -7.76
N PHE A 193 -8.71 -13.58 -6.84
CA PHE A 193 -8.34 -14.95 -6.46
C PHE A 193 -9.08 -15.46 -5.22
N ASN A 194 -9.44 -14.62 -4.27
CA ASN A 194 -9.98 -15.03 -2.98
C ASN A 194 -11.29 -14.32 -2.65
N LYS A 195 -12.37 -15.09 -2.55
CA LYS A 195 -13.72 -14.61 -2.18
C LYS A 195 -14.10 -14.91 -0.73
N LYS A 196 -13.19 -15.47 0.07
CA LYS A 196 -13.46 -15.82 1.47
C LYS A 196 -13.58 -14.57 2.34
N PRO A 197 -14.49 -14.53 3.31
CA PRO A 197 -14.55 -13.48 4.33
C PRO A 197 -13.38 -13.57 5.31
N GLU A 198 -13.33 -12.63 6.24
CA GLU A 198 -12.38 -12.62 7.37
C GLU A 198 -10.90 -12.58 6.96
N GLN A 199 -10.65 -12.05 5.76
CA GLN A 199 -9.31 -11.82 5.23
C GLN A 199 -8.97 -10.34 5.38
N TYR A 200 -8.28 -9.99 6.47
CA TYR A 200 -7.98 -8.61 6.83
C TYR A 200 -6.48 -8.34 6.79
N SER A 201 -6.12 -7.07 6.67
CA SER A 201 -4.73 -6.62 6.65
C SER A 201 -4.38 -5.66 7.78
N TRP A 202 -5.37 -5.11 8.50
CA TRP A 202 -5.21 -4.18 9.60
C TRP A 202 -6.13 -4.50 10.79
N TRP A 203 -5.62 -4.28 12.01
CA TRP A 203 -6.35 -4.46 13.27
C TRP A 203 -6.01 -3.35 14.28
N ASP A 204 -7.01 -2.85 14.98
CA ASP A 204 -6.77 -1.86 16.04
C ASP A 204 -6.00 -2.48 17.23
N MET A 205 -4.79 -1.97 17.46
CA MET A 205 -3.93 -2.45 18.56
C MET A 205 -4.47 -2.09 19.94
N LYS A 206 -5.21 -0.99 20.08
CA LYS A 206 -5.70 -0.54 21.39
C LYS A 206 -6.72 -1.49 21.99
N THR A 207 -7.43 -2.20 21.16
CA THR A 207 -8.50 -3.14 21.57
C THR A 207 -8.11 -4.60 21.44
N ASN A 208 -6.83 -4.92 21.17
CA ASN A 208 -6.34 -6.27 20.87
C ASN A 208 -7.21 -6.97 19.79
N ALA A 209 -7.64 -6.20 18.78
CA ALA A 209 -8.62 -6.64 17.78
C ALA A 209 -8.11 -7.82 16.94
N ARG A 210 -6.78 -7.97 16.78
CA ARG A 210 -6.16 -9.02 15.99
C ARG A 210 -6.39 -10.42 16.57
N GLU A 211 -6.34 -10.58 17.87
CA GLU A 211 -6.59 -11.88 18.55
C GLU A 211 -8.01 -12.42 18.29
N ARG A 212 -8.96 -11.50 18.04
CA ARG A 212 -10.37 -11.80 17.76
C ARG A 212 -10.70 -11.72 16.26
N ASN A 213 -9.71 -11.47 15.42
CA ASN A 213 -9.83 -11.17 13.99
C ASN A 213 -10.90 -10.11 13.67
N VAL A 214 -11.01 -9.05 14.50
CA VAL A 214 -11.88 -7.90 14.23
C VAL A 214 -11.08 -6.87 13.44
N GLY A 215 -10.89 -7.15 12.15
CA GLY A 215 -9.97 -6.43 11.28
C GLY A 215 -10.63 -5.78 10.08
N TRP A 216 -9.82 -5.10 9.30
CA TRP A 216 -10.15 -4.42 8.05
C TRP A 216 -9.13 -4.80 6.98
N ARG A 217 -9.57 -5.01 5.75
CA ARG A 217 -8.70 -5.12 4.59
C ARG A 217 -8.61 -3.76 3.92
N ILE A 218 -7.52 -3.06 4.16
CA ILE A 218 -7.27 -1.70 3.67
C ILE A 218 -5.96 -1.58 2.89
N ASP A 219 -5.18 -2.66 2.84
CA ASP A 219 -3.97 -2.78 2.04
C ASP A 219 -4.28 -3.62 0.79
N TYR A 220 -3.84 -3.14 -0.37
CA TYR A 220 -4.22 -3.73 -1.66
C TYR A 220 -3.04 -3.85 -2.60
N PHE A 221 -3.22 -4.71 -3.59
CA PHE A 221 -2.61 -4.65 -4.91
C PHE A 221 -3.72 -4.54 -5.96
N PHE A 222 -3.69 -3.47 -6.74
CA PHE A 222 -4.51 -3.31 -7.93
C PHE A 222 -3.63 -3.35 -9.17
N VAL A 223 -4.15 -3.91 -10.26
CA VAL A 223 -3.52 -3.87 -11.58
C VAL A 223 -4.52 -3.46 -12.64
N ASN A 224 -4.10 -2.84 -13.74
CA ASN A 224 -5.01 -2.62 -14.86
C ASN A 224 -5.43 -3.95 -15.49
N LYS A 225 -6.62 -3.98 -16.09
CA LYS A 225 -7.29 -5.18 -16.61
C LYS A 225 -6.43 -5.96 -17.59
N GLU A 226 -5.68 -5.28 -18.45
CA GLU A 226 -4.82 -5.90 -19.45
C GLU A 226 -3.64 -6.67 -18.81
N PHE A 227 -3.21 -6.23 -17.61
CA PHE A 227 -2.08 -6.82 -16.90
C PHE A 227 -2.47 -7.98 -15.95
N ILE A 228 -3.76 -8.17 -15.64
CA ILE A 228 -4.20 -9.21 -14.68
C ILE A 228 -3.77 -10.64 -15.09
N LYS A 229 -3.64 -10.92 -16.37
CA LYS A 229 -3.16 -12.22 -16.89
C LYS A 229 -1.77 -12.60 -16.39
N HIS A 230 -0.95 -11.61 -16.02
CA HIS A 230 0.38 -11.80 -15.47
C HIS A 230 0.39 -12.05 -13.95
N VAL A 231 -0.71 -11.78 -13.26
CA VAL A 231 -0.85 -12.07 -11.83
C VAL A 231 -1.21 -13.54 -11.67
N LYS A 232 -0.36 -14.31 -11.01
CA LYS A 232 -0.56 -15.75 -10.77
C LYS A 232 -1.15 -16.05 -9.40
N ASN A 233 -0.90 -15.16 -8.43
CA ASN A 233 -1.37 -15.33 -7.07
C ASN A 233 -1.50 -13.97 -6.39
N ALA A 234 -2.40 -13.86 -5.40
CA ALA A 234 -2.48 -12.74 -4.48
C ALA A 234 -2.80 -13.25 -3.07
N PHE A 235 -2.10 -12.73 -2.07
CA PHE A 235 -2.15 -13.24 -0.71
C PHE A 235 -2.08 -12.15 0.36
N ILE A 236 -2.57 -12.50 1.56
CA ILE A 236 -2.47 -11.70 2.79
C ILE A 236 -1.76 -12.57 3.83
N MET A 237 -0.74 -12.05 4.50
CA MET A 237 0.09 -12.78 5.45
C MET A 237 -0.33 -12.45 6.89
N GLN A 238 -1.55 -12.85 7.26
CA GLN A 238 -2.17 -12.48 8.54
C GLN A 238 -1.36 -12.91 9.78
N ASP A 239 -0.53 -13.95 9.68
CA ASP A 239 0.29 -14.45 10.78
C ASP A 239 1.55 -13.61 11.03
N ILE A 240 1.92 -12.72 10.10
CA ILE A 240 3.10 -11.87 10.26
C ILE A 240 2.77 -10.70 11.17
N ILE A 241 3.47 -10.64 12.29
CA ILE A 241 3.37 -9.61 13.31
C ILE A 241 4.49 -8.56 13.16
N GLY A 242 4.39 -7.45 13.89
CA GLY A 242 5.41 -6.37 13.87
C GLY A 242 4.83 -4.97 13.63
N SER A 243 3.65 -4.91 13.02
CA SER A 243 2.83 -3.72 12.81
C SER A 243 1.37 -4.02 13.17
N ASP A 244 0.52 -3.00 13.22
CA ASP A 244 -0.95 -3.13 13.23
C ASP A 244 -1.50 -3.57 11.86
N HIS A 245 -0.69 -3.48 10.81
CA HIS A 245 -0.94 -4.13 9.53
C HIS A 245 -0.15 -5.43 9.40
N CYS A 246 -0.58 -6.32 8.49
CA CYS A 246 0.21 -7.43 7.99
C CYS A 246 0.60 -7.22 6.52
N PRO A 247 1.63 -7.93 6.03
CA PRO A 247 2.01 -7.85 4.61
C PRO A 247 0.91 -8.39 3.70
N VAL A 248 0.75 -7.77 2.53
CA VAL A 248 -0.01 -8.30 1.40
C VAL A 248 0.91 -8.46 0.20
N GLY A 249 0.57 -9.34 -0.73
CA GLY A 249 1.47 -9.56 -1.86
C GLY A 249 0.81 -10.16 -3.08
N ILE A 250 1.55 -10.12 -4.19
CA ILE A 250 1.23 -10.77 -5.45
C ILE A 250 2.44 -11.52 -6.00
N GLU A 251 2.17 -12.52 -6.83
CA GLU A 251 3.15 -13.19 -7.67
C GLU A 251 2.86 -12.87 -9.13
N LEU A 252 3.87 -12.36 -9.83
CA LEU A 252 3.80 -12.00 -11.25
C LEU A 252 4.65 -12.97 -12.08
N GLU A 253 4.14 -13.28 -13.27
CA GLU A 253 4.90 -13.91 -14.36
C GLU A 253 5.08 -12.86 -15.47
N VAL A 254 6.23 -12.22 -15.44
CA VAL A 254 6.71 -11.20 -16.38
C VAL A 254 8.18 -11.43 -16.69
#